data_76abf9e9f297081f4291c27647969395
#
_entry.id   76abf9e9f297081f4291c27647969395
#
_cell.length_a   1.000
_cell.length_b   1.000
_cell.length_c   1.000
_cell.angle_alpha   90.00
_cell.angle_beta   90.00
_cell.angle_gamma   90.00
#
_symmetry.space_group_name_H-M   'P 1'
#
loop_
_entity.id
_entity.type
_entity.pdbx_description
1 polymer ?
#
loop_
_entity_poly.entity_id
_entity_poly.type
_entity_poly.pdbx_seq_one_letter_code
_entity_poly.pdbx_strand_id
1 'polypeptide(L)'
;QGWFTLPKVKAGKYVLKVSYIGFRTKLVPVQLSANATDKKLGTITLDPDAVMLKEAVITAEAPQVVVKEDTLEYNSTAYRTPEGAMLEELVKKLPGAEIDDDGNVKINGKEVKKIMVDGKEFFGGDVKTGLKNLPVNMIDKLKTYDKKSDLARVTGIDDGEEETVLDLKVKKGMNQGWFGNASVAGGTEDRYGSNLMLNRFVDNSQFSLIGSANNVNDQGFSGGGGGPRFRNSNGLTATKMLGANFATQTEKLELGGSARYNFSDRDATSTNYSERFLQNGNSYSNSNSKGRNKNTNFNADFRLEWKPDTLTNIIFRPNVSYGKSNSYSISESGTFNGDPFNLVSNPNEFLN
;
A
#
# COMPACT_ATOMS: atom_id res chain seq x y z
N GLN A 1 -39.22 36.91 -25.74
CA GLN A 1 -40.63 37.00 -26.19
C GLN A 1 -40.74 36.51 -27.61
N GLY A 2 -41.69 35.63 -27.87
CA GLY A 2 -41.95 35.04 -29.18
C GLY A 2 -43.44 35.13 -29.50
N TRP A 3 -43.76 35.14 -30.82
CA TRP A 3 -45.11 35.13 -31.34
C TRP A 3 -45.32 33.80 -32.08
N PHE A 4 -46.51 33.24 -31.98
CA PHE A 4 -46.87 32.05 -32.73
C PHE A 4 -48.29 32.17 -33.25
N THR A 5 -48.58 31.55 -34.39
CA THR A 5 -49.90 31.39 -34.97
C THR A 5 -50.03 29.98 -35.44
N LEU A 6 -51.16 29.36 -35.12
CA LEU A 6 -51.54 28.00 -35.57
C LEU A 6 -52.68 28.13 -36.57
N PRO A 7 -52.39 28.14 -37.87
CA PRO A 7 -53.43 28.29 -38.90
C PRO A 7 -54.21 26.99 -39.13
N LYS A 8 -55.46 27.09 -39.54
CA LYS A 8 -56.35 25.98 -40.01
C LYS A 8 -56.65 24.92 -38.96
N VAL A 9 -56.76 25.29 -37.65
CA VAL A 9 -57.17 24.37 -36.61
C VAL A 9 -58.69 24.26 -36.65
N LYS A 10 -59.22 23.02 -36.70
CA LYS A 10 -60.67 22.74 -36.72
C LYS A 10 -61.31 23.07 -35.39
N ALA A 11 -62.66 23.33 -35.39
CA ALA A 11 -63.39 23.50 -34.14
C ALA A 11 -63.29 22.25 -33.26
N GLY A 12 -63.02 22.47 -31.91
CA GLY A 12 -62.85 21.37 -30.99
C GLY A 12 -62.23 21.82 -29.67
N LYS A 13 -62.05 20.90 -28.75
CA LYS A 13 -61.32 21.10 -27.48
C LYS A 13 -59.90 20.59 -27.66
N TYR A 14 -58.94 21.43 -27.35
CA TYR A 14 -57.51 21.16 -27.46
C TYR A 14 -56.77 21.52 -26.15
N VAL A 15 -55.59 20.95 -25.98
CA VAL A 15 -54.63 21.33 -24.96
C VAL A 15 -53.39 21.80 -25.69
N LEU A 16 -53.10 23.09 -25.59
CA LEU A 16 -51.86 23.66 -26.11
C LEU A 16 -50.74 23.41 -25.13
N LYS A 17 -49.71 22.66 -25.55
CA LYS A 17 -48.50 22.43 -24.80
C LYS A 17 -47.45 23.46 -25.21
N VAL A 18 -47.03 24.29 -24.29
CA VAL A 18 -45.95 25.28 -24.48
C VAL A 18 -44.74 24.85 -23.68
N SER A 19 -43.59 24.66 -24.32
CA SER A 19 -42.34 24.25 -23.68
C SER A 19 -41.18 25.02 -24.26
N TYR A 20 -40.21 25.36 -23.41
CA TYR A 20 -38.97 26.00 -23.78
C TYR A 20 -37.86 25.52 -22.84
N ILE A 21 -36.63 25.42 -23.33
CA ILE A 21 -35.49 24.96 -22.53
C ILE A 21 -35.28 25.91 -21.34
N GLY A 22 -35.19 25.37 -20.13
CA GLY A 22 -35.04 26.14 -18.88
C GLY A 22 -36.36 26.66 -18.28
N PHE A 23 -37.53 26.24 -18.83
CA PHE A 23 -38.84 26.62 -18.31
C PHE A 23 -39.75 25.40 -18.11
N ARG A 24 -40.65 25.47 -17.14
CA ARG A 24 -41.66 24.45 -16.91
C ARG A 24 -42.64 24.43 -18.04
N THR A 25 -42.93 23.24 -18.55
CA THR A 25 -43.94 23.03 -19.57
C THR A 25 -45.31 23.47 -19.05
N LYS A 26 -46.00 24.33 -19.80
CA LYS A 26 -47.36 24.79 -19.49
C LYS A 26 -48.37 24.17 -20.43
N LEU A 27 -49.45 23.66 -19.87
CA LEU A 27 -50.59 23.12 -20.61
C LEU A 27 -51.75 24.10 -20.52
N VAL A 28 -52.22 24.59 -21.64
CA VAL A 28 -53.34 25.58 -21.71
C VAL A 28 -54.50 24.93 -22.44
N PRO A 29 -55.66 24.75 -21.76
CA PRO A 29 -56.85 24.24 -22.41
C PRO A 29 -57.41 25.32 -23.36
N VAL A 30 -57.73 24.95 -24.58
CA VAL A 30 -58.24 25.86 -25.61
C VAL A 30 -59.46 25.21 -26.25
N GLN A 31 -60.57 25.96 -26.28
CA GLN A 31 -61.78 25.55 -26.97
C GLN A 31 -62.01 26.46 -28.17
N LEU A 32 -62.12 25.84 -29.37
CA LEU A 32 -62.39 26.56 -30.60
C LEU A 32 -63.85 26.29 -31.02
N SER A 33 -64.61 27.33 -31.24
CA SER A 33 -65.95 27.29 -31.70
C SER A 33 -65.99 27.30 -33.23
N ALA A 34 -67.01 26.64 -33.85
CA ALA A 34 -67.14 26.59 -35.30
C ALA A 34 -67.29 27.96 -35.99
N ASN A 35 -67.82 28.92 -35.25
CA ASN A 35 -68.11 30.29 -35.78
C ASN A 35 -67.01 31.33 -35.43
N ALA A 36 -65.89 30.93 -34.83
CA ALA A 36 -64.83 31.86 -34.47
C ALA A 36 -63.73 31.84 -35.52
N THR A 37 -63.48 32.99 -36.20
CA THR A 37 -62.45 33.16 -37.21
C THR A 37 -61.06 33.20 -36.63
N ASP A 38 -60.93 33.70 -35.41
CA ASP A 38 -59.66 33.83 -34.67
C ASP A 38 -59.85 33.65 -33.16
N LYS A 39 -58.94 32.92 -32.50
CA LYS A 39 -58.91 32.79 -31.05
C LYS A 39 -57.58 33.36 -30.52
N LYS A 40 -57.61 34.54 -29.91
CA LYS A 40 -56.46 35.12 -29.22
C LYS A 40 -56.28 34.47 -27.84
N LEU A 41 -55.13 33.90 -27.60
CA LEU A 41 -54.81 33.20 -26.35
C LEU A 41 -54.15 34.14 -25.31
N GLY A 42 -53.84 35.39 -25.70
CA GLY A 42 -53.10 36.33 -24.85
C GLY A 42 -51.65 35.94 -24.62
N THR A 43 -51.04 36.53 -23.66
CA THR A 43 -49.64 36.24 -23.29
C THR A 43 -49.60 34.99 -22.40
N ILE A 44 -48.86 33.98 -22.80
CA ILE A 44 -48.62 32.78 -22.04
C ILE A 44 -47.24 32.92 -21.42
N THR A 45 -47.16 33.13 -20.10
CA THR A 45 -45.91 33.16 -19.36
C THR A 45 -45.50 31.76 -18.92
N LEU A 46 -44.25 31.39 -19.12
CA LEU A 46 -43.65 30.20 -18.59
C LEU A 46 -42.84 30.52 -17.33
N ASP A 47 -42.99 29.71 -16.32
CA ASP A 47 -42.20 29.81 -15.11
C ASP A 47 -40.81 29.21 -15.32
N PRO A 48 -39.74 29.82 -14.88
CA PRO A 48 -38.40 29.21 -14.95
C PRO A 48 -38.46 27.85 -14.26
N ASP A 49 -37.95 26.83 -14.95
CA ASP A 49 -37.72 25.57 -14.32
C ASP A 49 -36.36 25.65 -13.61
N ALA A 50 -36.40 26.06 -12.34
CA ALA A 50 -35.26 25.95 -11.46
C ALA A 50 -34.99 24.50 -11.07
N VAL A 51 -35.08 23.56 -12.03
CA VAL A 51 -34.29 22.36 -11.92
C VAL A 51 -32.87 22.85 -12.03
N MET A 52 -32.21 23.04 -10.87
CA MET A 52 -30.78 22.89 -10.83
C MET A 52 -30.46 21.72 -11.74
N LEU A 53 -29.72 21.98 -12.81
CA LEU A 53 -28.94 20.95 -13.44
C LEU A 53 -28.21 20.30 -12.28
N LYS A 54 -28.72 19.16 -11.79
CA LYS A 54 -27.84 18.23 -11.11
C LYS A 54 -26.72 18.13 -12.09
N GLU A 55 -25.58 18.66 -11.69
CA GLU A 55 -24.30 18.48 -12.36
C GLU A 55 -24.37 17.07 -12.93
N ALA A 56 -24.36 16.93 -14.24
CA ALA A 56 -24.03 15.67 -14.82
C ALA A 56 -22.60 15.47 -14.35
N VAL A 57 -22.44 14.83 -13.20
CA VAL A 57 -21.17 14.27 -12.80
C VAL A 57 -20.93 13.25 -13.89
N ILE A 58 -20.21 13.69 -14.92
CA ILE A 58 -19.53 12.79 -15.82
C ILE A 58 -18.52 12.13 -14.90
N THR A 59 -18.91 11.03 -14.28
CA THR A 59 -17.98 10.08 -13.73
C THR A 59 -17.30 9.45 -14.95
N ALA A 60 -16.39 10.19 -15.57
CA ALA A 60 -15.35 9.58 -16.33
C ALA A 60 -14.60 8.73 -15.30
N GLU A 61 -14.73 7.41 -15.37
CA GLU A 61 -13.86 6.52 -14.62
C GLU A 61 -12.45 6.92 -15.04
N ALA A 62 -11.72 7.51 -14.09
CA ALA A 62 -10.35 7.87 -14.35
C ALA A 62 -9.61 6.59 -14.78
N PRO A 63 -8.82 6.62 -15.85
CA PRO A 63 -8.12 5.43 -16.33
C PRO A 63 -7.32 4.83 -15.18
N GLN A 64 -7.34 3.52 -15.07
CA GLN A 64 -6.64 2.79 -14.00
C GLN A 64 -5.15 3.08 -14.03
N VAL A 65 -4.58 3.16 -15.23
CA VAL A 65 -3.15 3.41 -15.48
C VAL A 65 -3.00 4.46 -16.56
N VAL A 66 -2.11 5.41 -16.34
CA VAL A 66 -1.72 6.42 -17.32
C VAL A 66 -0.21 6.35 -17.49
N VAL A 67 0.25 6.23 -18.73
CA VAL A 67 1.67 6.30 -19.08
C VAL A 67 1.99 7.75 -19.45
N LYS A 68 2.95 8.35 -18.76
CA LYS A 68 3.43 9.71 -19.02
C LYS A 68 4.96 9.67 -19.15
N GLU A 69 5.46 9.75 -20.37
CA GLU A 69 6.90 9.61 -20.64
C GLU A 69 7.46 8.35 -19.98
N ASP A 70 8.36 8.50 -19.02
CA ASP A 70 9.00 7.40 -18.29
C ASP A 70 8.29 7.05 -16.96
N THR A 71 7.11 7.64 -16.68
CA THR A 71 6.36 7.46 -15.45
C THR A 71 5.07 6.69 -15.70
N LEU A 72 4.84 5.65 -14.93
CA LEU A 72 3.53 4.98 -14.83
C LEU A 72 2.77 5.55 -13.64
N GLU A 73 1.59 6.08 -13.89
CA GLU A 73 0.71 6.63 -12.86
C GLU A 73 -0.52 5.73 -12.70
N TYR A 74 -0.71 5.18 -11.53
CA TYR A 74 -1.86 4.35 -11.15
C TYR A 74 -2.82 5.17 -10.30
N ASN A 75 -4.10 5.13 -10.62
CA ASN A 75 -5.13 5.77 -9.81
C ASN A 75 -5.59 4.84 -8.70
N SER A 76 -5.35 5.19 -7.44
CA SER A 76 -5.68 4.34 -6.29
C SER A 76 -7.17 4.03 -6.19
N THR A 77 -8.04 4.96 -6.58
CA THR A 77 -9.50 4.81 -6.49
C THR A 77 -10.08 3.84 -7.50
N ALA A 78 -9.32 3.49 -8.56
CA ALA A 78 -9.73 2.50 -9.54
C ALA A 78 -9.63 1.04 -9.02
N TYR A 79 -8.98 0.85 -7.88
CA TYR A 79 -8.74 -0.47 -7.29
C TYR A 79 -9.50 -0.61 -5.97
N ARG A 80 -10.39 -1.58 -5.88
CA ARG A 80 -11.15 -1.84 -4.64
C ARG A 80 -10.24 -2.52 -3.61
N THR A 81 -10.06 -1.87 -2.47
CA THR A 81 -9.35 -2.41 -1.32
C THR A 81 -10.29 -2.48 -0.12
N PRO A 82 -10.09 -3.42 0.83
CA PRO A 82 -10.82 -3.43 2.09
C PRO A 82 -10.65 -2.11 2.86
N GLU A 83 -11.61 -1.79 3.71
CA GLU A 83 -11.46 -0.67 4.63
C GLU A 83 -10.29 -0.91 5.59
N GLY A 84 -9.45 0.10 5.82
CA GLY A 84 -8.25 -0.02 6.62
C GLY A 84 -7.08 -0.76 5.94
N ALA A 85 -7.18 -1.07 4.66
CA ALA A 85 -6.11 -1.73 3.91
C ALA A 85 -4.83 -0.88 3.87
N MET A 86 -3.69 -1.54 3.96
CA MET A 86 -2.37 -0.93 3.77
C MET A 86 -1.94 -0.97 2.31
N LEU A 87 -0.93 -0.19 1.97
CA LEU A 87 -0.39 -0.05 0.61
C LEU A 87 -0.12 -1.40 -0.07
N GLU A 88 0.31 -2.40 0.66
CA GLU A 88 0.56 -3.74 0.13
C GLU A 88 -0.66 -4.32 -0.60
N GLU A 89 -1.86 -4.18 -0.02
CA GLU A 89 -3.10 -4.70 -0.62
C GLU A 89 -3.47 -3.96 -1.91
N LEU A 90 -3.09 -2.71 -2.02
CA LEU A 90 -3.26 -1.93 -3.25
C LEU A 90 -2.24 -2.35 -4.31
N VAL A 91 -0.96 -2.47 -3.94
CA VAL A 91 0.12 -2.85 -4.86
C VAL A 91 -0.13 -4.23 -5.46
N LYS A 92 -0.64 -5.21 -4.70
CA LYS A 92 -1.03 -6.54 -5.23
C LYS A 92 -2.08 -6.49 -6.33
N LYS A 93 -2.83 -5.39 -6.44
CA LYS A 93 -3.89 -5.22 -7.45
C LYS A 93 -3.46 -4.41 -8.66
N LEU A 94 -2.27 -3.82 -8.61
CA LEU A 94 -1.76 -3.04 -9.73
C LEU A 94 -1.35 -3.94 -10.90
N PRO A 95 -1.74 -3.61 -12.13
CA PRO A 95 -1.28 -4.33 -13.31
C PRO A 95 0.25 -4.32 -13.41
N GLY A 96 0.84 -5.48 -13.61
CA GLY A 96 2.30 -5.63 -13.73
C GLY A 96 3.07 -5.55 -12.42
N ALA A 97 2.39 -5.47 -11.26
CA ALA A 97 3.03 -5.50 -9.95
C ALA A 97 3.05 -6.93 -9.38
N GLU A 98 4.17 -7.29 -8.81
CA GLU A 98 4.41 -8.56 -8.13
C GLU A 98 5.05 -8.29 -6.76
N ILE A 99 4.61 -8.99 -5.74
CA ILE A 99 5.22 -8.96 -4.41
C ILE A 99 5.65 -10.39 -4.09
N ASP A 100 6.94 -10.59 -3.88
CA ASP A 100 7.47 -11.89 -3.49
C ASP A 100 7.20 -12.22 -2.02
N ASP A 101 7.52 -13.46 -1.62
CA ASP A 101 7.32 -13.92 -0.24
C ASP A 101 8.17 -13.16 0.79
N ASP A 102 9.26 -12.54 0.34
CA ASP A 102 10.12 -11.72 1.18
C ASP A 102 9.66 -10.27 1.25
N GLY A 103 8.62 -9.88 0.49
CA GLY A 103 8.04 -8.54 0.46
C GLY A 103 8.78 -7.56 -0.45
N ASN A 104 9.60 -8.05 -1.39
CA ASN A 104 10.16 -7.21 -2.44
C ASN A 104 9.10 -6.99 -3.51
N VAL A 105 9.05 -5.78 -4.04
CA VAL A 105 8.09 -5.39 -5.07
C VAL A 105 8.78 -5.31 -6.41
N LYS A 106 8.15 -5.86 -7.44
CA LYS A 106 8.52 -5.64 -8.84
C LYS A 106 7.34 -5.01 -9.56
N ILE A 107 7.59 -4.01 -10.40
CA ILE A 107 6.59 -3.40 -11.26
C ILE A 107 7.11 -3.47 -12.70
N ASN A 108 6.37 -4.16 -13.57
CA ASN A 108 6.78 -4.43 -14.96
C ASN A 108 8.19 -5.05 -15.06
N GLY A 109 8.51 -5.97 -14.16
CA GLY A 109 9.79 -6.67 -14.10
C GLY A 109 10.94 -5.90 -13.45
N LYS A 110 10.77 -4.60 -13.14
CA LYS A 110 11.76 -3.79 -12.42
C LYS A 110 11.53 -3.85 -10.92
N GLU A 111 12.59 -4.11 -10.16
CA GLU A 111 12.52 -4.13 -8.69
C GLU A 111 12.42 -2.72 -8.12
N VAL A 112 11.37 -2.45 -7.35
CA VAL A 112 11.21 -1.19 -6.62
C VAL A 112 12.23 -1.13 -5.49
N LYS A 113 13.13 -0.17 -5.54
CA LYS A 113 14.21 0.01 -4.55
C LYS A 113 13.83 0.95 -3.41
N LYS A 114 12.89 1.89 -3.66
CA LYS A 114 12.50 2.90 -2.68
C LYS A 114 11.01 3.21 -2.73
N ILE A 115 10.43 3.47 -1.56
CA ILE A 115 9.12 4.09 -1.43
C ILE A 115 9.30 5.56 -1.03
N MET A 116 8.56 6.41 -1.73
CA MET A 116 8.49 7.83 -1.47
C MET A 116 7.04 8.24 -1.18
N VAL A 117 6.87 9.32 -0.42
CA VAL A 117 5.56 9.93 -0.16
C VAL A 117 5.66 11.41 -0.49
N ASP A 118 4.91 11.85 -1.50
CA ASP A 118 5.00 13.21 -2.06
C ASP A 118 6.44 13.62 -2.38
N GLY A 119 7.21 12.70 -3.00
CA GLY A 119 8.59 12.93 -3.41
C GLY A 119 9.64 12.85 -2.30
N LYS A 120 9.26 12.51 -1.05
CA LYS A 120 10.16 12.38 0.10
C LYS A 120 10.38 10.91 0.47
N GLU A 121 11.59 10.53 0.78
CA GLU A 121 11.89 9.15 1.18
C GLU A 121 11.17 8.79 2.49
N PHE A 122 10.52 7.64 2.50
CA PHE A 122 9.83 7.11 3.66
C PHE A 122 10.67 5.98 4.27
N PHE A 123 11.13 6.13 5.51
CA PHE A 123 12.06 5.21 6.19
C PHE A 123 13.31 4.87 5.36
N GLY A 124 14.00 5.91 4.86
CA GLY A 124 15.17 5.73 3.99
C GLY A 124 14.85 5.01 2.68
N GLY A 125 13.58 5.02 2.28
CA GLY A 125 13.09 4.31 1.10
C GLY A 125 12.78 2.84 1.32
N ASP A 126 12.78 2.32 2.56
CA ASP A 126 12.47 0.92 2.86
C ASP A 126 11.08 0.52 2.35
N VAL A 127 11.08 -0.30 1.30
CA VAL A 127 9.87 -0.73 0.60
C VAL A 127 8.94 -1.51 1.52
N LYS A 128 9.47 -2.42 2.32
CA LYS A 128 8.67 -3.29 3.21
C LYS A 128 7.98 -2.49 4.31
N THR A 129 8.69 -1.54 4.90
CA THR A 129 8.10 -0.65 5.90
C THR A 129 7.02 0.22 5.29
N GLY A 130 7.23 0.76 4.08
CA GLY A 130 6.22 1.54 3.37
C GLY A 130 4.97 0.76 3.04
N LEU A 131 5.10 -0.46 2.51
CA LEU A 131 3.97 -1.34 2.16
C LEU A 131 3.04 -1.60 3.34
N LYS A 132 3.59 -1.74 4.54
CA LYS A 132 2.85 -2.14 5.74
C LYS A 132 2.33 -1.00 6.59
N ASN A 133 2.89 0.20 6.41
CA ASN A 133 2.60 1.34 7.29
C ASN A 133 1.86 2.49 6.60
N LEU A 134 1.65 2.42 5.29
CA LEU A 134 0.95 3.47 4.57
C LEU A 134 -0.47 3.01 4.22
N PRO A 135 -1.52 3.60 4.81
CA PRO A 135 -2.89 3.21 4.56
C PRO A 135 -3.36 3.69 3.18
N VAL A 136 -4.09 2.83 2.46
CA VAL A 136 -4.59 3.13 1.10
C VAL A 136 -5.51 4.32 1.06
N ASN A 137 -6.29 4.57 2.11
CA ASN A 137 -7.27 5.64 2.14
C ASN A 137 -6.66 7.05 1.98
N MET A 138 -5.38 7.22 2.33
CA MET A 138 -4.66 8.49 2.14
C MET A 138 -4.07 8.67 0.74
N ILE A 139 -3.99 7.60 -0.04
CA ILE A 139 -3.29 7.61 -1.33
C ILE A 139 -4.27 8.04 -2.43
N ASP A 140 -3.88 9.06 -3.21
CA ASP A 140 -4.58 9.49 -4.42
C ASP A 140 -4.08 8.70 -5.62
N LYS A 141 -2.76 8.71 -5.83
CA LYS A 141 -2.10 8.08 -6.96
C LYS A 141 -0.79 7.43 -6.54
N LEU A 142 -0.39 6.41 -7.29
CA LEU A 142 0.93 5.82 -7.20
C LEU A 142 1.67 6.10 -8.51
N LYS A 143 2.92 6.53 -8.40
CA LYS A 143 3.78 6.76 -9.55
C LYS A 143 4.99 5.84 -9.46
N THR A 144 5.33 5.19 -10.55
CA THR A 144 6.59 4.47 -10.64
C THR A 144 7.42 5.03 -11.79
N TYR A 145 8.66 5.30 -11.51
CA TYR A 145 9.65 5.85 -12.44
C TYR A 145 11.05 5.51 -11.99
N ASP A 146 12.00 5.61 -12.90
CA ASP A 146 13.40 5.43 -12.60
C ASP A 146 14.02 6.77 -12.17
N LYS A 147 14.56 6.80 -10.96
CA LYS A 147 15.24 7.95 -10.38
C LYS A 147 16.74 7.80 -10.59
N LYS A 148 17.35 8.78 -11.23
CA LYS A 148 18.81 8.84 -11.38
C LYS A 148 19.49 8.96 -10.03
N SER A 149 20.72 8.47 -9.96
CA SER A 149 21.58 8.65 -8.79
C SER A 149 21.73 10.13 -8.40
N ASP A 150 22.05 10.41 -7.15
CA ASP A 150 22.31 11.79 -6.73
C ASP A 150 23.51 12.40 -7.49
N LEU A 151 24.51 11.58 -7.82
CA LEU A 151 25.68 12.02 -8.57
C LEU A 151 25.26 12.42 -9.99
N ALA A 152 24.53 11.56 -10.71
CA ALA A 152 24.04 11.86 -12.07
C ALA A 152 23.12 13.09 -12.08
N ARG A 153 22.28 13.24 -11.05
CA ARG A 153 21.37 14.39 -10.92
C ARG A 153 22.10 15.71 -10.69
N VAL A 154 23.20 15.71 -9.92
CA VAL A 154 23.96 16.92 -9.59
C VAL A 154 24.94 17.28 -10.70
N THR A 155 25.64 16.30 -11.26
CA THR A 155 26.68 16.54 -12.27
C THR A 155 26.13 16.61 -13.69
N GLY A 156 24.92 16.10 -13.92
CA GLY A 156 24.36 15.95 -15.27
C GLY A 156 25.01 14.81 -16.08
N ILE A 157 25.94 14.08 -15.49
CA ILE A 157 26.64 12.95 -16.11
C ILE A 157 25.91 11.68 -15.74
N ASP A 158 25.45 10.94 -16.74
CA ASP A 158 24.79 9.65 -16.52
C ASP A 158 25.85 8.62 -16.08
N ASP A 159 25.68 8.08 -14.88
CA ASP A 159 26.54 7.05 -14.32
C ASP A 159 25.99 5.62 -14.51
N GLY A 160 24.83 5.53 -15.19
CA GLY A 160 24.15 4.25 -15.43
C GLY A 160 23.45 3.67 -14.18
N GLU A 161 23.47 4.39 -13.06
CA GLU A 161 22.79 3.97 -11.84
C GLU A 161 21.40 4.62 -11.75
N GLU A 162 20.37 3.79 -11.93
CA GLU A 162 18.98 4.19 -11.79
C GLU A 162 18.30 3.32 -10.74
N GLU A 163 17.48 3.95 -9.91
CA GLU A 163 16.67 3.26 -8.92
C GLU A 163 15.18 3.38 -9.26
N THR A 164 14.50 2.28 -9.49
CA THR A 164 13.04 2.30 -9.66
C THR A 164 12.39 2.65 -8.31
N VAL A 165 11.62 3.72 -8.29
CA VAL A 165 10.92 4.21 -7.11
C VAL A 165 9.41 4.09 -7.26
N LEU A 166 8.72 3.88 -6.14
CA LEU A 166 7.28 3.96 -6.01
C LEU A 166 6.95 5.20 -5.17
N ASP A 167 6.48 6.26 -5.82
CA ASP A 167 6.11 7.52 -5.19
C ASP A 167 4.59 7.60 -5.00
N LEU A 168 4.17 7.81 -3.78
CA LEU A 168 2.78 7.88 -3.37
C LEU A 168 2.35 9.33 -3.27
N LYS A 169 1.35 9.70 -4.05
CA LYS A 169 0.72 11.01 -3.94
C LYS A 169 -0.40 10.96 -2.91
N VAL A 170 -0.31 11.81 -1.91
CA VAL A 170 -1.32 11.90 -0.84
C VAL A 170 -2.53 12.71 -1.34
N LYS A 171 -3.74 12.28 -0.98
CA LYS A 171 -4.98 13.01 -1.28
C LYS A 171 -4.95 14.41 -0.71
N LYS A 172 -5.51 15.36 -1.46
CA LYS A 172 -5.65 16.75 -1.00
C LYS A 172 -6.38 16.81 0.35
N GLY A 173 -5.79 17.52 1.30
CA GLY A 173 -6.33 17.66 2.66
C GLY A 173 -5.90 16.56 3.64
N MET A 174 -5.31 15.45 3.17
CA MET A 174 -4.72 14.41 4.03
C MET A 174 -3.22 14.61 4.27
N ASN A 175 -2.61 15.59 3.64
CA ASN A 175 -1.23 16.00 3.88
C ASN A 175 -1.09 16.97 5.07
N GLN A 176 -2.18 17.20 5.84
CA GLN A 176 -2.20 18.05 7.02
C GLN A 176 -2.95 17.35 8.15
N GLY A 177 -2.23 16.83 9.15
CA GLY A 177 -2.86 16.22 10.31
C GLY A 177 -2.11 15.05 10.90
N TRP A 178 -2.77 14.41 11.85
CA TRP A 178 -2.33 13.17 12.47
C TRP A 178 -3.20 12.02 11.97
N PHE A 179 -2.57 10.91 11.67
CA PHE A 179 -3.27 9.65 11.41
C PHE A 179 -2.44 8.48 11.92
N GLY A 180 -3.10 7.42 12.29
CA GLY A 180 -2.41 6.26 12.81
C GLY A 180 -3.38 5.16 13.23
N ASN A 181 -2.81 4.05 13.63
CA ASN A 181 -3.53 2.98 14.30
C ASN A 181 -2.72 2.42 15.46
N ALA A 182 -3.43 1.85 16.42
CA ALA A 182 -2.85 1.08 17.49
C ALA A 182 -3.69 -0.17 17.70
N SER A 183 -3.04 -1.31 17.86
CA SER A 183 -3.70 -2.56 18.16
C SER A 183 -2.95 -3.29 19.27
N VAL A 184 -3.70 -3.96 20.13
CA VAL A 184 -3.19 -4.84 21.17
C VAL A 184 -4.00 -6.12 21.15
N ALA A 185 -3.34 -7.24 21.16
CA ALA A 185 -3.93 -8.56 21.18
C ALA A 185 -3.32 -9.40 22.30
N GLY A 186 -4.14 -10.18 22.98
CA GLY A 186 -3.74 -11.17 23.96
C GLY A 186 -4.36 -12.52 23.63
N GLY A 187 -3.67 -13.59 23.96
CA GLY A 187 -4.12 -14.96 23.73
C GLY A 187 -3.81 -15.86 24.93
N THR A 188 -4.20 -17.12 24.83
CA THR A 188 -3.81 -18.16 25.77
C THR A 188 -2.29 -18.41 25.70
N GLU A 189 -1.72 -19.06 26.72
CA GLU A 189 -0.29 -19.41 26.77
C GLU A 189 0.66 -18.20 26.65
N ASP A 190 0.33 -17.11 27.31
CA ASP A 190 1.12 -15.86 27.32
C ASP A 190 1.38 -15.27 25.93
N ARG A 191 0.48 -15.53 24.97
CA ARG A 191 0.57 -14.95 23.63
C ARG A 191 0.14 -13.49 23.65
N TYR A 192 0.93 -12.65 23.01
CA TYR A 192 0.64 -11.23 22.85
C TYR A 192 1.03 -10.70 21.48
N GLY A 193 0.35 -9.65 21.08
CA GLY A 193 0.69 -8.87 19.90
C GLY A 193 0.34 -7.40 20.12
N SER A 194 1.18 -6.50 19.69
CA SER A 194 0.91 -5.07 19.71
C SER A 194 1.53 -4.40 18.49
N ASN A 195 0.79 -3.48 17.89
CA ASN A 195 1.25 -2.66 16.79
C ASN A 195 0.84 -1.20 17.03
N LEU A 196 1.74 -0.29 16.74
CA LEU A 196 1.53 1.16 16.80
C LEU A 196 2.07 1.78 15.52
N MET A 197 1.26 2.57 14.87
CA MET A 197 1.67 3.45 13.78
C MET A 197 1.09 4.83 14.05
N LEU A 198 1.92 5.84 14.03
CA LEU A 198 1.53 7.23 14.18
C LEU A 198 2.26 8.07 13.15
N ASN A 199 1.50 8.81 12.37
CA ASN A 199 2.03 9.70 11.35
C ASN A 199 1.50 11.11 11.57
N ARG A 200 2.36 12.10 11.36
CA ARG A 200 2.02 13.51 11.30
C ARG A 200 2.54 14.09 10.01
N PHE A 201 1.64 14.55 9.16
CA PHE A 201 1.98 15.27 7.95
C PHE A 201 1.54 16.72 8.09
N VAL A 202 2.44 17.64 7.75
CA VAL A 202 2.16 19.08 7.76
C VAL A 202 2.88 19.69 6.57
N ASP A 203 2.13 20.03 5.54
CA ASP A 203 2.65 20.60 4.29
C ASP A 203 3.88 19.86 3.76
N ASN A 204 5.03 20.47 3.91
CA ASN A 204 6.29 19.94 3.42
C ASN A 204 7.04 19.03 4.41
N SER A 205 6.46 18.78 5.58
CA SER A 205 7.09 17.99 6.64
C SER A 205 6.29 16.73 6.95
N GLN A 206 6.99 15.64 7.15
CA GLN A 206 6.43 14.33 7.48
C GLN A 206 7.18 13.77 8.70
N PHE A 207 6.44 13.25 9.64
CA PHE A 207 6.97 12.49 10.78
C PHE A 207 6.19 11.20 10.93
N SER A 208 6.87 10.10 11.16
CA SER A 208 6.28 8.79 11.37
C SER A 208 6.95 8.05 12.52
N LEU A 209 6.13 7.44 13.36
CA LEU A 209 6.56 6.56 14.45
C LEU A 209 5.86 5.23 14.28
N ILE A 210 6.62 4.13 14.28
CA ILE A 210 6.11 2.77 14.19
C ILE A 210 6.68 1.93 15.32
N GLY A 211 5.88 1.02 15.84
CA GLY A 211 6.30 0.10 16.87
C GLY A 211 5.51 -1.20 16.83
N SER A 212 6.17 -2.31 17.07
CA SER A 212 5.50 -3.60 17.22
C SER A 212 6.21 -4.48 18.23
N ALA A 213 5.44 -5.29 18.95
CA ALA A 213 5.98 -6.33 19.80
C ALA A 213 5.00 -7.52 19.82
N ASN A 214 5.52 -8.72 19.57
CA ASN A 214 4.70 -9.93 19.62
C ASN A 214 5.55 -11.19 19.87
N ASN A 215 4.88 -12.29 20.21
CA ASN A 215 5.47 -13.63 20.34
C ASN A 215 4.63 -14.70 19.61
N VAL A 216 3.98 -14.31 18.52
CA VAL A 216 3.09 -15.16 17.71
C VAL A 216 3.60 -15.39 16.29
N ASN A 217 4.93 -15.28 16.08
CA ASN A 217 5.57 -15.38 14.77
C ASN A 217 5.12 -14.31 13.75
N ASP A 218 4.50 -13.24 14.21
CA ASP A 218 4.20 -12.09 13.37
C ASP A 218 5.48 -11.29 13.15
N GLN A 219 5.84 -11.03 11.91
CA GLN A 219 7.02 -10.23 11.57
C GLN A 219 6.79 -8.73 11.77
N GLY A 220 5.61 -8.34 12.26
CA GLY A 220 5.24 -6.95 12.48
C GLY A 220 5.38 -6.10 11.20
N PHE A 221 5.83 -4.87 11.36
CA PHE A 221 6.01 -3.94 10.25
C PHE A 221 7.23 -4.23 9.35
N SER A 222 8.09 -5.16 9.69
CA SER A 222 9.30 -5.48 8.92
C SER A 222 9.21 -6.76 8.09
N GLY A 223 8.10 -7.51 8.18
CA GLY A 223 7.92 -8.75 7.43
C GLY A 223 7.08 -8.56 6.14
N GLY A 224 7.42 -9.22 5.03
CA GLY A 224 6.66 -9.19 3.78
C GLY A 224 5.32 -9.95 3.89
N GLY A 225 4.26 -9.37 3.36
CA GLY A 225 2.99 -10.02 3.09
C GLY A 225 1.85 -9.77 4.07
N GLY A 226 0.71 -9.31 3.57
CA GLY A 226 -0.48 -8.93 4.32
C GLY A 226 -1.11 -10.05 5.16
N GLY A 227 -1.48 -9.70 6.37
CA GLY A 227 -2.08 -10.56 7.38
C GLY A 227 -1.05 -11.35 8.19
N PRO A 228 -1.47 -11.96 9.31
CA PRO A 228 -0.63 -12.88 10.05
C PRO A 228 -0.34 -14.10 9.16
N ARG A 229 0.70 -14.01 8.35
CA ARG A 229 1.25 -15.19 7.71
C ARG A 229 2.03 -15.92 8.79
N PHE A 230 1.42 -16.95 9.31
CA PHE A 230 2.17 -18.01 9.96
C PHE A 230 3.10 -18.62 8.90
N ARG A 231 4.24 -17.95 8.66
CA ARG A 231 5.31 -18.59 7.94
C ARG A 231 5.55 -19.90 8.68
N ASN A 232 5.67 -20.98 7.96
CA ASN A 232 6.02 -22.30 8.50
C ASN A 232 7.46 -22.20 9.06
N SER A 233 7.63 -21.36 10.07
CA SER A 233 8.90 -21.20 10.78
C SER A 233 8.94 -22.28 11.82
N ASN A 234 9.86 -23.20 11.71
CA ASN A 234 10.15 -24.17 12.74
C ASN A 234 10.46 -23.42 14.04
N GLY A 235 9.47 -23.35 14.97
CA GLY A 235 9.63 -22.72 16.26
C GLY A 235 8.88 -21.40 16.46
N LEU A 236 9.06 -20.84 17.64
CA LEU A 236 8.43 -19.61 18.09
C LEU A 236 9.42 -18.45 18.04
N THR A 237 8.94 -17.33 17.53
CA THR A 237 9.75 -16.11 17.43
C THR A 237 9.03 -14.98 18.16
N ALA A 238 9.69 -14.40 19.14
CA ALA A 238 9.30 -13.13 19.72
C ALA A 238 10.04 -12.01 18.99
N THR A 239 9.29 -10.98 18.59
CA THR A 239 9.84 -9.82 17.87
C THR A 239 9.49 -8.52 18.59
N LYS A 240 10.40 -7.56 18.54
CA LYS A 240 10.16 -6.18 18.97
C LYS A 240 10.77 -5.24 17.93
N MET A 241 10.03 -4.24 17.54
CA MET A 241 10.48 -3.24 16.57
C MET A 241 10.04 -1.86 17.01
N LEU A 242 10.92 -0.89 16.85
CA LEU A 242 10.64 0.53 16.99
C LEU A 242 11.31 1.26 15.83
N GLY A 243 10.57 2.15 15.17
CA GLY A 243 11.09 2.95 14.07
C GLY A 243 10.54 4.36 14.11
N ALA A 244 11.38 5.31 13.76
CA ALA A 244 11.01 6.70 13.57
C ALA A 244 11.56 7.21 12.25
N ASN A 245 10.77 8.03 11.57
CA ASN A 245 11.15 8.67 10.32
C ASN A 245 10.72 10.12 10.32
N PHE A 246 11.54 10.99 9.75
CA PHE A 246 11.15 12.37 9.46
C PHE A 246 11.64 12.77 8.07
N ALA A 247 10.91 13.64 7.41
CA ALA A 247 11.33 14.26 6.17
C ALA A 247 10.73 15.67 6.09
N THR A 248 11.51 16.62 5.63
CA THR A 248 11.04 17.97 5.35
C THR A 248 11.74 18.52 4.11
N GLN A 249 11.03 19.28 3.32
CA GLN A 249 11.54 19.81 2.07
C GLN A 249 11.09 21.26 1.89
N THR A 250 12.05 22.12 1.61
CA THR A 250 11.83 23.50 1.16
C THR A 250 12.49 23.71 -0.21
N GLU A 251 12.36 24.88 -0.77
CA GLU A 251 13.01 25.19 -2.07
C GLU A 251 14.54 25.00 -2.03
N LYS A 252 15.17 25.27 -0.90
CA LYS A 252 16.64 25.26 -0.74
C LYS A 252 17.17 24.13 0.13
N LEU A 253 16.32 23.48 0.89
CA LEU A 253 16.75 22.51 1.89
C LEU A 253 15.83 21.29 1.89
N GLU A 254 16.41 20.10 1.72
CA GLU A 254 15.78 18.83 1.95
C GLU A 254 16.48 18.13 3.12
N LEU A 255 15.71 17.81 4.15
CA LEU A 255 16.19 17.05 5.30
C LEU A 255 15.31 15.80 5.44
N GLY A 256 15.94 14.69 5.70
CA GLY A 256 15.25 13.45 6.00
C GLY A 256 16.11 12.53 6.84
N GLY A 257 15.47 11.60 7.49
CA GLY A 257 16.19 10.58 8.22
C GLY A 257 15.27 9.57 8.85
N SER A 258 15.79 8.38 9.07
CA SER A 258 15.09 7.33 9.78
C SER A 258 16.00 6.64 10.79
N ALA A 259 15.39 6.08 11.83
CA ALA A 259 16.07 5.19 12.77
C ALA A 259 15.13 4.01 13.04
N ARG A 260 15.71 2.80 13.04
CA ARG A 260 14.95 1.57 13.27
C ARG A 260 15.74 0.61 14.14
N TYR A 261 15.08 0.11 15.17
CA TYR A 261 15.55 -0.93 16.06
C TYR A 261 14.70 -2.18 15.86
N ASN A 262 15.33 -3.32 15.65
CA ASN A 262 14.68 -4.61 15.56
C ASN A 262 15.35 -5.60 16.51
N PHE A 263 14.53 -6.35 17.23
CA PHE A 263 14.95 -7.45 18.06
C PHE A 263 14.11 -8.69 17.70
N SER A 264 14.77 -9.84 17.57
CA SER A 264 14.08 -11.13 17.45
C SER A 264 14.74 -12.19 18.33
N ASP A 265 13.93 -13.01 18.97
CA ASP A 265 14.34 -14.17 19.76
C ASP A 265 13.56 -15.37 19.25
N ARG A 266 14.23 -16.26 18.53
CA ARG A 266 13.64 -17.44 17.94
C ARG A 266 14.11 -18.68 18.68
N ASP A 267 13.15 -19.48 19.14
CA ASP A 267 13.35 -20.82 19.70
C ASP A 267 12.75 -21.84 18.75
N ALA A 268 13.57 -22.76 18.24
CA ALA A 268 13.17 -23.72 17.24
C ALA A 268 13.58 -25.13 17.64
N THR A 269 12.66 -26.07 17.47
CA THR A 269 12.92 -27.50 17.60
C THR A 269 12.54 -28.16 16.28
N SER A 270 13.40 -29.00 15.76
CA SER A 270 13.18 -29.76 14.53
C SER A 270 13.49 -31.22 14.77
N THR A 271 12.58 -32.08 14.38
CA THR A 271 12.79 -33.53 14.31
C THR A 271 12.69 -33.95 12.86
N ASN A 272 13.71 -34.60 12.35
CA ASN A 272 13.75 -35.08 10.97
C ASN A 272 14.02 -36.59 10.98
N TYR A 273 13.14 -37.30 10.29
CA TYR A 273 13.28 -38.74 10.04
C TYR A 273 13.43 -38.94 8.54
N SER A 274 14.42 -39.75 8.15
CA SER A 274 14.63 -40.09 6.76
C SER A 274 14.96 -41.58 6.59
N GLU A 275 14.40 -42.19 5.57
CA GLU A 275 14.68 -43.54 5.10
C GLU A 275 15.36 -43.49 3.75
N ARG A 276 16.47 -44.20 3.60
CA ARG A 276 17.16 -44.38 2.33
C ARG A 276 17.02 -45.83 1.87
N PHE A 277 16.45 -46.01 0.71
CA PHE A 277 16.30 -47.32 0.07
C PHE A 277 17.60 -47.66 -0.64
N LEU A 278 18.30 -48.67 -0.13
CA LEU A 278 19.58 -49.18 -0.69
C LEU A 278 19.41 -50.60 -1.16
N GLN A 279 20.23 -51.05 -2.12
CA GLN A 279 20.18 -52.41 -2.66
C GLN A 279 20.48 -53.50 -1.58
N ASN A 280 21.24 -53.15 -0.55
CA ASN A 280 21.67 -54.07 0.52
C ASN A 280 20.91 -53.91 1.83
N GLY A 281 19.72 -53.29 1.80
CA GLY A 281 18.89 -52.99 2.97
C GLY A 281 18.73 -51.52 3.24
N ASN A 282 17.59 -51.11 3.80
CA ASN A 282 17.26 -49.72 4.06
C ASN A 282 18.11 -49.18 5.21
N SER A 283 18.51 -47.91 5.08
CA SER A 283 19.16 -47.15 6.13
C SER A 283 18.22 -46.06 6.63
N TYR A 284 18.05 -45.98 7.94
CA TYR A 284 17.19 -45.04 8.63
C TYR A 284 18.03 -43.99 9.36
N SER A 285 17.64 -42.74 9.27
CA SER A 285 18.30 -41.67 10.03
C SER A 285 17.26 -40.84 10.79
N ASN A 286 17.51 -40.64 12.08
CA ASN A 286 16.74 -39.77 12.92
C ASN A 286 17.64 -38.63 13.43
N SER A 287 17.18 -37.39 13.33
CA SER A 287 17.90 -36.25 13.87
C SER A 287 16.95 -35.33 14.64
N ASN A 288 17.34 -34.95 15.84
CA ASN A 288 16.68 -33.97 16.65
C ASN A 288 17.59 -32.76 16.79
N SER A 289 17.08 -31.59 16.50
CA SER A 289 17.83 -30.33 16.71
C SER A 289 16.99 -29.34 17.52
N LYS A 290 17.66 -28.68 18.44
CA LYS A 290 17.10 -27.58 19.21
C LYS A 290 18.03 -26.38 19.11
N GLY A 291 17.48 -25.24 18.74
CA GLY A 291 18.27 -24.02 18.54
C GLY A 291 17.54 -22.78 19.03
N ARG A 292 18.34 -21.83 19.52
CA ARG A 292 17.85 -20.49 19.84
C ARG A 292 18.72 -19.45 19.13
N ASN A 293 18.07 -18.48 18.48
CA ASN A 293 18.74 -17.41 17.77
C ASN A 293 18.17 -16.05 18.17
N LYS A 294 19.04 -15.19 18.72
CA LYS A 294 18.71 -13.83 19.11
C LYS A 294 19.43 -12.86 18.19
N ASN A 295 18.66 -12.01 17.51
CA ASN A 295 19.18 -10.97 16.65
C ASN A 295 18.74 -9.60 17.15
N THR A 296 19.68 -8.67 17.18
CA THR A 296 19.42 -7.26 17.45
C THR A 296 20.03 -6.46 16.32
N ASN A 297 19.23 -5.62 15.67
CA ASN A 297 19.68 -4.76 14.59
C ASN A 297 19.20 -3.34 14.85
N PHE A 298 20.11 -2.39 14.65
CA PHE A 298 19.81 -0.97 14.65
C PHE A 298 20.35 -0.37 13.36
N ASN A 299 19.52 0.38 12.66
CA ASN A 299 19.90 1.11 11.46
C ASN A 299 19.39 2.54 11.60
N ALA A 300 20.21 3.51 11.25
CA ALA A 300 19.84 4.90 11.16
C ALA A 300 20.47 5.53 9.93
N ASP A 301 19.69 6.29 9.21
CA ASP A 301 20.10 7.06 8.05
C ASP A 301 19.66 8.51 8.20
N PHE A 302 20.42 9.39 7.61
CA PHE A 302 20.11 10.81 7.54
C PHE A 302 20.45 11.33 6.14
N ARG A 303 19.65 12.26 5.64
CA ARG A 303 19.86 12.95 4.38
C ARG A 303 19.75 14.44 4.60
N LEU A 304 20.77 15.15 4.16
CA LEU A 304 20.77 16.59 3.98
C LEU A 304 21.05 16.87 2.50
N GLU A 305 20.20 17.63 1.86
CA GLU A 305 20.51 18.28 0.58
C GLU A 305 20.25 19.77 0.74
N TRP A 306 21.29 20.57 0.54
CA TRP A 306 21.25 22.02 0.72
C TRP A 306 21.72 22.74 -0.56
N LYS A 307 20.85 23.58 -1.09
CA LYS A 307 21.06 24.41 -2.26
C LYS A 307 21.05 25.89 -1.86
N PRO A 308 22.15 26.44 -1.33
CA PRO A 308 22.22 27.83 -0.91
C PRO A 308 21.96 28.79 -2.08
N ASP A 309 22.43 28.43 -3.25
CA ASP A 309 22.30 29.17 -4.52
C ASP A 309 22.10 28.21 -5.69
N THR A 310 21.97 28.74 -6.91
CA THR A 310 21.71 27.96 -8.13
C THR A 310 22.91 27.14 -8.63
N LEU A 311 24.11 27.40 -8.11
CA LEU A 311 25.36 26.77 -8.56
C LEU A 311 25.89 25.76 -7.54
N THR A 312 25.43 25.86 -6.28
CA THR A 312 25.94 25.04 -5.18
C THR A 312 24.88 24.04 -4.73
N ASN A 313 25.25 22.76 -4.70
CA ASN A 313 24.43 21.69 -4.13
C ASN A 313 25.29 20.83 -3.20
N ILE A 314 24.94 20.79 -1.94
CA ILE A 314 25.60 19.99 -0.91
C ILE A 314 24.71 18.85 -0.50
N ILE A 315 25.18 17.62 -0.70
CA ILE A 315 24.49 16.40 -0.29
C ILE A 315 25.32 15.69 0.76
N PHE A 316 24.71 15.39 1.90
CA PHE A 316 25.32 14.63 2.98
C PHE A 316 24.38 13.50 3.42
N ARG A 317 24.86 12.25 3.36
CA ARG A 317 24.07 11.05 3.64
C ARG A 317 24.84 10.08 4.57
N PRO A 318 24.90 10.33 5.87
CA PRO A 318 25.45 9.37 6.80
C PRO A 318 24.48 8.22 7.03
N ASN A 319 25.04 7.03 7.17
CA ASN A 319 24.31 5.82 7.56
C ASN A 319 25.07 5.15 8.70
N VAL A 320 24.33 4.67 9.71
CA VAL A 320 24.86 3.91 10.84
C VAL A 320 24.10 2.61 10.96
N SER A 321 24.81 1.50 11.00
CA SER A 321 24.22 0.19 11.24
C SER A 321 24.96 -0.54 12.37
N TYR A 322 24.18 -1.18 13.23
CA TYR A 322 24.69 -2.04 14.28
C TYR A 322 23.91 -3.36 14.27
N GLY A 323 24.63 -4.47 14.28
CA GLY A 323 24.04 -5.80 14.32
C GLY A 323 24.71 -6.69 15.36
N LYS A 324 23.92 -7.42 16.13
CA LYS A 324 24.38 -8.45 17.05
C LYS A 324 23.53 -9.70 16.88
N SER A 325 24.19 -10.83 16.66
CA SER A 325 23.53 -12.14 16.58
C SER A 325 24.18 -13.09 17.59
N ASN A 326 23.32 -13.75 18.38
CA ASN A 326 23.71 -14.84 19.28
C ASN A 326 22.94 -16.07 18.88
N SER A 327 23.64 -17.12 18.45
CA SER A 327 23.05 -18.39 18.04
C SER A 327 23.60 -19.52 18.89
N TYR A 328 22.69 -20.39 19.32
CA TYR A 328 22.99 -21.63 20.01
C TYR A 328 22.20 -22.76 19.37
N SER A 329 22.84 -23.88 19.08
CA SER A 329 22.14 -25.07 18.59
C SER A 329 22.77 -26.34 19.12
N ILE A 330 21.93 -27.32 19.44
CA ILE A 330 22.30 -28.71 19.71
C ILE A 330 21.60 -29.55 18.69
N SER A 331 22.32 -30.50 18.09
CA SER A 331 21.79 -31.49 17.18
C SER A 331 22.30 -32.87 17.58
N GLU A 332 21.38 -33.79 17.69
CA GLU A 332 21.65 -35.22 17.89
C GLU A 332 21.12 -35.98 16.69
N SER A 333 21.93 -36.87 16.16
CA SER A 333 21.54 -37.70 15.01
C SER A 333 22.04 -39.14 15.17
N GLY A 334 21.20 -40.08 14.77
CA GLY A 334 21.52 -41.49 14.74
C GLY A 334 21.18 -42.10 13.37
N THR A 335 22.02 -43.00 12.89
CA THR A 335 21.74 -43.75 11.67
C THR A 335 21.69 -45.24 12.02
N PHE A 336 20.68 -45.93 11.52
CA PHE A 336 20.36 -47.32 11.86
C PHE A 336 20.19 -48.12 10.58
N ASN A 337 20.61 -49.40 10.60
CA ASN A 337 20.41 -50.35 9.51
C ASN A 337 19.10 -51.14 9.58
N GLY A 338 18.16 -50.73 10.45
CA GLY A 338 16.82 -51.26 10.61
C GLY A 338 15.89 -50.19 11.10
N ASP A 339 14.58 -50.31 10.87
CA ASP A 339 13.61 -49.29 11.22
C ASP A 339 13.60 -49.10 12.78
N PRO A 340 14.03 -47.91 13.27
CA PRO A 340 14.10 -47.65 14.70
C PRO A 340 12.70 -47.61 15.38
N PHE A 341 11.62 -47.45 14.61
CA PHE A 341 10.25 -47.48 15.15
C PHE A 341 9.72 -48.91 15.32
N ASN A 342 10.30 -49.89 14.59
CA ASN A 342 9.98 -51.29 14.76
C ASN A 342 10.77 -51.95 15.90
N LEU A 343 11.78 -51.30 16.46
CA LEU A 343 12.61 -51.79 17.55
C LEU A 343 11.92 -51.74 18.93
N VAL A 344 10.71 -51.14 19.05
CA VAL A 344 9.88 -51.19 20.26
C VAL A 344 9.41 -52.63 20.57
N SER A 345 9.44 -53.52 19.58
CA SER A 345 9.10 -54.94 19.76
C SER A 345 10.27 -55.81 20.21
N ASN A 346 11.51 -55.33 20.18
CA ASN A 346 12.68 -56.11 20.59
C ASN A 346 13.75 -55.22 21.30
N PRO A 347 13.56 -54.90 22.58
CA PRO A 347 14.46 -54.00 23.33
C PRO A 347 15.87 -54.54 23.55
N ASN A 348 16.17 -55.78 23.14
CA ASN A 348 17.49 -56.38 23.32
C ASN A 348 18.44 -56.15 22.14
N GLU A 349 18.00 -55.57 21.05
CA GLU A 349 18.89 -55.24 19.88
C GLU A 349 19.63 -53.90 20.00
N PHE A 350 19.29 -53.09 21.02
CA PHE A 350 19.95 -51.79 21.29
C PHE A 350 21.25 -51.90 22.10
N LEU A 351 21.63 -53.09 22.54
CA LEU A 351 22.76 -53.27 23.47
C LEU A 351 24.00 -53.91 22.84
N ASN A 352 24.10 -53.99 21.52
CA ASN A 352 25.31 -54.46 20.87
C ASN A 352 25.93 -53.40 19.93
#